data_d238ad0eef6796be2c0a3ffe89b40ca3
#
_entry.id   d238ad0eef6796be2c0a3ffe89b40ca3
#
_cell.length_a   1.000
_cell.length_b   1.000
_cell.length_c   1.000
_cell.angle_alpha   90.00
_cell.angle_beta   90.00
_cell.angle_gamma   90.00
#
_symmetry.space_group_name_H-M   'P 1'
#
loop_
_entity.id
_entity.type
_entity.pdbx_description
1 polymer ?
#
loop_
_entity_poly.entity_id
_entity_poly.type
_entity_poly.pdbx_seq_one_letter_code
_entity_poly.pdbx_strand_id
1 'polypeptide(L)'
;VNTARIATSTGHVTAMHDPTEGGLAGALGEMACASKTGIHIDTDQVLIYPETRAICAALDLDPWGLIASGALITTCNSNGSQEIIESLEINGITANVIGKITDPENGLIRTSNGVNEPLPVFERDEIARLYSS
;
A
#
# COMPACT_ATOMS: atom_id res chain seq x y z
N VAL A 1 -12.28 9.94 -3.82
CA VAL A 1 -12.36 11.27 -4.39
C VAL A 1 -12.09 12.32 -3.32
N ASN A 2 -12.88 12.30 -2.24
CA ASN A 2 -12.64 13.24 -1.13
C ASN A 2 -11.30 12.97 -0.43
N THR A 3 -10.89 11.71 -0.32
CA THR A 3 -9.64 11.33 0.33
C THR A 3 -8.45 12.02 -0.34
N ALA A 4 -8.37 11.94 -1.67
CA ALA A 4 -7.28 12.54 -2.44
C ALA A 4 -7.25 14.06 -2.24
N ARG A 5 -8.39 14.71 -2.30
CA ARG A 5 -8.49 16.16 -2.13
C ARG A 5 -8.08 16.60 -0.73
N ILE A 6 -8.55 15.90 0.29
CA ILE A 6 -8.21 16.21 1.69
C ILE A 6 -6.71 16.08 1.92
N ALA A 7 -6.12 14.96 1.48
CA ALA A 7 -4.69 14.74 1.63
C ALA A 7 -3.87 15.80 0.88
N THR A 8 -4.25 16.09 -0.37
CA THR A 8 -3.54 17.05 -1.20
C THR A 8 -3.60 18.46 -0.62
N SER A 9 -4.72 18.83 0.02
CA SER A 9 -4.89 20.17 0.59
C SER A 9 -3.91 20.49 1.72
N THR A 10 -3.27 19.47 2.32
CA THR A 10 -2.27 19.69 3.35
C THR A 10 -0.96 20.27 2.80
N GLY A 11 -0.72 20.11 1.50
CA GLY A 11 0.51 20.58 0.85
C GLY A 11 1.72 19.64 1.02
N HIS A 12 1.55 18.50 1.67
CA HIS A 12 2.65 17.58 1.98
C HIS A 12 2.74 16.38 1.04
N VAL A 13 1.71 16.14 0.22
CA VAL A 13 1.66 14.98 -0.67
C VAL A 13 2.62 15.14 -1.84
N THR A 14 3.44 14.13 -2.09
CA THR A 14 4.38 14.11 -3.22
C THR A 14 3.90 13.22 -4.37
N ALA A 15 3.12 12.18 -4.07
CA ALA A 15 2.54 11.30 -5.09
C ALA A 15 1.35 10.55 -4.52
N MET A 16 0.46 10.12 -5.40
CA MET A 16 -0.70 9.29 -5.06
C MET A 16 -0.85 8.17 -6.09
N HIS A 17 -1.37 7.04 -5.65
CA HIS A 17 -1.60 5.91 -6.52
C HIS A 17 -2.77 5.07 -6.02
N ASP A 18 -3.69 4.73 -6.93
CA ASP A 18 -4.77 3.80 -6.63
C ASP A 18 -4.29 2.38 -6.92
N PRO A 19 -4.31 1.46 -5.95
CA PRO A 19 -4.02 0.07 -6.25
C PRO A 19 -5.02 -0.49 -7.26
N THR A 20 -4.50 -1.14 -8.29
CA THR A 20 -5.29 -1.77 -9.33
C THR A 20 -4.92 -3.25 -9.41
N GLU A 21 -4.88 -3.83 -10.60
CA GLU A 21 -4.48 -5.22 -10.76
C GLU A 21 -3.10 -5.45 -10.14
N GLY A 22 -2.94 -6.57 -9.44
CA GLY A 22 -1.73 -6.85 -8.65
C GLY A 22 -1.78 -6.32 -7.23
N GLY A 23 -2.85 -5.62 -6.85
CA GLY A 23 -3.12 -5.17 -5.50
C GLY A 23 -2.13 -4.16 -4.95
N LEU A 24 -1.98 -4.16 -3.63
CA LEU A 24 -1.07 -3.24 -2.94
C LEU A 24 0.39 -3.44 -3.38
N ALA A 25 0.83 -4.68 -3.49
CA ALA A 25 2.22 -4.98 -3.88
C ALA A 25 2.53 -4.44 -5.28
N GLY A 26 1.61 -4.61 -6.23
CA GLY A 26 1.78 -4.08 -7.58
C GLY A 26 1.85 -2.56 -7.60
N ALA A 27 0.97 -1.90 -6.86
CA ALA A 27 0.96 -0.44 -6.77
C ALA A 27 2.26 0.12 -6.17
N LEU A 28 2.74 -0.49 -5.10
CA LEU A 28 4.00 -0.08 -4.47
C LEU A 28 5.18 -0.25 -5.42
N GLY A 29 5.21 -1.36 -6.16
CA GLY A 29 6.25 -1.60 -7.15
C GLY A 29 6.23 -0.56 -8.27
N GLU A 30 5.04 -0.20 -8.76
CA GLU A 30 4.90 0.82 -9.79
C GLU A 30 5.35 2.19 -9.29
N MET A 31 5.00 2.56 -8.07
CA MET A 31 5.44 3.83 -7.47
C MET A 31 6.95 3.89 -7.35
N ALA A 32 7.57 2.83 -6.86
CA ALA A 32 9.03 2.77 -6.72
C ALA A 32 9.72 2.87 -8.07
N CYS A 33 9.21 2.16 -9.06
CA CYS A 33 9.77 2.19 -10.42
C CYS A 33 9.68 3.59 -11.03
N ALA A 34 8.52 4.22 -10.91
CA ALA A 34 8.29 5.55 -11.47
C ALA A 34 9.16 6.62 -10.81
N SER A 35 9.38 6.52 -9.51
CA SER A 35 10.18 7.48 -8.75
C SER A 35 11.67 7.10 -8.65
N LYS A 36 12.03 5.91 -9.14
CA LYS A 36 13.40 5.37 -9.08
C LYS A 36 13.92 5.30 -7.64
N THR A 37 13.08 4.77 -6.75
CA THR A 37 13.39 4.62 -5.33
C THR A 37 13.19 3.19 -4.87
N GLY A 38 13.63 2.90 -3.64
CA GLY A 38 13.22 1.71 -2.91
C GLY A 38 12.04 2.03 -2.01
N ILE A 39 11.43 1.01 -1.44
CA ILE A 39 10.33 1.14 -0.48
C ILE A 39 10.52 0.09 0.60
N HIS A 40 10.33 0.50 1.85
CA HIS A 40 10.34 -0.41 2.99
C HIS A 40 9.01 -0.30 3.72
N ILE A 41 8.23 -1.37 3.72
CA ILE A 41 6.88 -1.40 4.29
C ILE A 41 6.88 -2.23 5.57
N ASP A 42 6.22 -1.71 6.61
CA ASP A 42 5.90 -2.46 7.82
C ASP A 42 4.55 -3.14 7.62
N THR A 43 4.56 -4.44 7.45
CA THR A 43 3.37 -5.23 7.17
C THR A 43 2.29 -5.05 8.26
N ASP A 44 2.71 -4.87 9.51
CA ASP A 44 1.77 -4.73 10.62
C ASP A 44 0.97 -3.43 10.57
N GLN A 45 1.45 -2.43 9.84
CA GLN A 45 0.77 -1.15 9.70
C GLN A 45 -0.21 -1.11 8.52
N VAL A 46 -0.17 -2.11 7.65
CA VAL A 46 -1.09 -2.19 6.51
C VAL A 46 -2.44 -2.69 6.99
N LEU A 47 -3.49 -1.91 6.70
CA LEU A 47 -4.85 -2.26 7.10
C LEU A 47 -5.44 -3.30 6.16
N ILE A 48 -5.67 -4.49 6.69
CA ILE A 48 -6.37 -5.55 5.97
C ILE A 48 -7.52 -6.00 6.86
N TYR A 49 -8.74 -5.94 6.35
CA TYR A 49 -9.90 -6.33 7.14
C TYR A 49 -9.81 -7.81 7.53
N PRO A 50 -10.26 -8.19 8.76
CA PRO A 50 -10.23 -9.58 9.20
C PRO A 50 -10.98 -10.52 8.25
N GLU A 51 -12.07 -10.05 7.64
CA GLU A 51 -12.84 -10.84 6.66
C GLU A 51 -11.99 -11.15 5.43
N THR A 52 -11.23 -10.18 4.95
CA THR A 52 -10.32 -10.37 3.81
C THR A 52 -9.23 -11.37 4.15
N ARG A 53 -8.64 -11.26 5.34
CA ARG A 53 -7.62 -12.21 5.79
C ARG A 53 -8.17 -13.63 5.86
N ALA A 54 -9.37 -13.80 6.39
CA ALA A 54 -10.01 -15.10 6.53
C ALA A 54 -10.29 -15.74 5.16
N ILE A 55 -10.83 -14.97 4.23
CA ILE A 55 -11.12 -15.43 2.87
C ILE A 55 -9.82 -15.81 2.15
N CYS A 56 -8.81 -14.96 2.23
CA CYS A 56 -7.52 -15.22 1.59
C CYS A 56 -6.86 -16.49 2.15
N ALA A 57 -6.92 -16.68 3.47
CA ALA A 57 -6.39 -17.89 4.09
C ALA A 57 -7.13 -19.15 3.61
N ALA A 58 -8.46 -19.08 3.51
CA ALA A 58 -9.26 -20.20 3.08
C ALA A 58 -9.02 -20.58 1.61
N LEU A 59 -8.72 -19.58 0.76
CA LEU A 59 -8.52 -19.79 -0.68
C LEU A 59 -7.05 -19.82 -1.08
N ASP A 60 -6.15 -19.75 -0.11
CA ASP A 60 -4.70 -19.71 -0.35
C ASP A 60 -4.29 -18.56 -1.28
N LEU A 61 -4.81 -17.37 -0.99
CA LEU A 61 -4.48 -16.15 -1.72
C LEU A 61 -3.68 -15.20 -0.83
N ASP A 62 -2.80 -14.41 -1.44
CA ASP A 62 -2.09 -13.34 -0.76
C ASP A 62 -2.90 -12.06 -0.89
N PRO A 63 -3.38 -11.46 0.23
CA PRO A 63 -4.18 -10.23 0.15
C PRO A 63 -3.44 -9.06 -0.49
N TRP A 64 -2.11 -9.07 -0.48
CA TRP A 64 -1.29 -8.02 -1.09
C TRP A 64 -1.37 -8.01 -2.62
N GLY A 65 -1.80 -9.12 -3.22
CA GLY A 65 -1.98 -9.24 -4.66
C GLY A 65 -3.42 -9.03 -5.13
N LEU A 66 -4.35 -8.76 -4.22
CA LEU A 66 -5.75 -8.55 -4.58
C LEU A 66 -6.02 -7.08 -4.89
N ILE A 67 -6.98 -6.85 -5.79
CA ILE A 67 -7.46 -5.51 -6.08
C ILE A 67 -7.96 -4.86 -4.79
N ALA A 68 -7.45 -3.69 -4.48
CA ALA A 68 -7.81 -2.93 -3.29
C ALA A 68 -8.68 -1.74 -3.68
N SER A 69 -9.89 -2.03 -4.13
CA SER A 69 -10.84 -1.00 -4.55
C SER A 69 -11.15 -0.03 -3.40
N GLY A 70 -11.05 1.26 -3.68
CA GLY A 70 -11.31 2.29 -2.68
C GLY A 70 -10.11 2.64 -1.81
N ALA A 71 -8.99 1.94 -1.94
CA ALA A 71 -7.77 2.28 -1.22
C ALA A 71 -6.97 3.33 -1.99
N LEU A 72 -6.17 4.10 -1.26
CA LEU A 72 -5.30 5.11 -1.86
C LEU A 72 -3.95 5.05 -1.17
N ILE A 73 -2.89 4.93 -1.96
CA ILE A 73 -1.51 5.00 -1.48
C ILE A 73 -1.01 6.42 -1.73
N THR A 74 -0.43 7.02 -0.70
CA THR A 74 0.06 8.38 -0.78
C THR A 74 1.49 8.43 -0.27
N THR A 75 2.37 9.10 -1.00
CA THR A 75 3.69 9.45 -0.48
C THR A 75 3.70 10.92 -0.09
N CYS A 76 4.46 11.24 0.94
CA CYS A 76 4.52 12.59 1.47
C CYS A 76 5.88 12.88 2.10
N ASN A 77 6.11 14.15 2.40
CA ASN A 77 7.25 14.55 3.20
C ASN A 77 7.12 13.94 4.60
N SER A 78 8.23 13.47 5.16
CA SER A 78 8.22 12.76 6.45
C SER A 78 7.62 13.60 7.59
N ASN A 79 7.81 14.92 7.54
CA ASN A 79 7.25 15.83 8.55
C ASN A 79 5.78 16.19 8.30
N GLY A 80 5.18 15.74 7.21
CA GLY A 80 3.79 16.02 6.86
C GLY A 80 2.82 14.86 7.09
N SER A 81 3.32 13.66 7.39
CA SER A 81 2.46 12.48 7.50
C SER A 81 1.41 12.62 8.60
N GLN A 82 1.77 13.17 9.75
CA GLN A 82 0.84 13.31 10.86
C GLN A 82 -0.31 14.26 10.52
N GLU A 83 -0.02 15.37 9.85
CA GLU A 83 -1.06 16.32 9.45
C GLU A 83 -2.01 15.70 8.43
N ILE A 84 -1.51 14.91 7.49
CA ILE A 84 -2.35 14.20 6.53
C ILE A 84 -3.28 13.22 7.25
N ILE A 85 -2.75 12.44 8.16
CA ILE A 85 -3.54 11.46 8.93
C ILE A 85 -4.62 12.16 9.73
N GLU A 86 -4.28 13.22 10.45
CA GLU A 86 -5.24 13.97 11.26
C GLU A 86 -6.35 14.58 10.40
N SER A 87 -6.00 15.14 9.25
CA SER A 87 -6.97 15.73 8.32
C SER A 87 -7.95 14.69 7.79
N LEU A 88 -7.45 13.48 7.50
CA LEU A 88 -8.30 12.40 7.03
C LEU A 88 -9.19 11.86 8.15
N GLU A 89 -8.65 11.69 9.35
CA GLU A 89 -9.42 11.18 10.49
C GLU A 89 -10.56 12.11 10.90
N ILE A 90 -10.34 13.42 10.84
CA ILE A 90 -11.40 14.42 11.10
C ILE A 90 -12.56 14.22 10.14
N ASN A 91 -12.30 13.75 8.93
CA ASN A 91 -13.31 13.48 7.90
C ASN A 91 -13.79 12.02 7.90
N GLY A 92 -13.47 11.27 8.95
CA GLY A 92 -13.94 9.88 9.09
C GLY A 92 -13.18 8.88 8.24
N ILE A 93 -12.00 9.23 7.74
CA ILE A 93 -11.20 8.36 6.89
C ILE A 93 -10.00 7.83 7.69
N THR A 94 -9.87 6.50 7.76
CA THR A 94 -8.75 5.87 8.46
C THR A 94 -7.51 5.87 7.58
N ALA A 95 -6.38 6.27 8.15
CA ALA A 95 -5.10 6.29 7.44
C ALA A 95 -3.97 5.90 8.37
N ASN A 96 -2.98 5.19 7.84
CA ASN A 96 -1.79 4.78 8.57
C ASN A 96 -0.53 5.08 7.76
N VAL A 97 0.55 5.38 8.46
CA VAL A 97 1.89 5.34 7.86
C VAL A 97 2.29 3.87 7.77
N ILE A 98 2.47 3.37 6.57
CA ILE A 98 2.78 1.95 6.35
C ILE A 98 4.25 1.69 6.06
N GLY A 99 5.03 2.73 5.82
CA GLY A 99 6.45 2.56 5.52
C GLY A 99 7.10 3.84 5.06
N LYS A 100 8.24 3.68 4.41
CA LYS A 100 9.03 4.83 3.95
C LYS A 100 9.68 4.55 2.60
N ILE A 101 9.97 5.63 1.90
CA ILE A 101 10.75 5.61 0.66
C ILE A 101 12.22 5.50 1.05
N THR A 102 12.96 4.64 0.36
CA THR A 102 14.38 4.40 0.62
C THR A 102 15.18 4.59 -0.66
N ASP A 103 16.50 4.40 -0.57
CA ASP A 103 17.36 4.42 -1.75
C ASP A 103 17.04 3.24 -2.67
N PRO A 104 17.15 3.41 -4.00
CA PRO A 104 16.78 2.34 -4.94
C PRO A 104 17.59 1.06 -4.76
N GLU A 105 18.83 1.17 -4.29
CA GLU A 105 19.68 0.01 -4.05
C GLU A 105 19.17 -0.89 -2.93
N ASN A 106 18.32 -0.37 -2.03
CA ASN A 106 17.72 -1.16 -0.97
C ASN A 106 16.55 -2.01 -1.45
N GLY A 107 16.04 -1.73 -2.65
CA GLY A 107 14.98 -2.53 -3.26
C GLY A 107 13.62 -2.35 -2.60
N LEU A 108 12.74 -3.30 -2.85
CA LEU A 108 11.36 -3.32 -2.34
C LEU A 108 11.27 -4.38 -1.26
N ILE A 109 11.07 -3.94 -0.02
CA ILE A 109 11.13 -4.83 1.16
C ILE A 109 9.89 -4.63 2.02
N ARG A 110 9.37 -5.73 2.55
CA ARG A 110 8.38 -5.66 3.63
C ARG A 110 8.93 -6.40 4.85
N THR A 111 8.60 -5.88 6.01
CA THR A 111 8.97 -6.49 7.29
C THR A 111 7.73 -7.03 7.98
N SER A 112 7.78 -8.29 8.39
CA SER A 112 6.71 -8.94 9.13
C SER A 112 7.32 -9.66 10.32
N ASN A 113 6.86 -9.34 11.54
CA ASN A 113 7.38 -9.95 12.77
C ASN A 113 8.90 -9.88 12.89
N GLY A 114 9.48 -8.74 12.49
CA GLY A 114 10.93 -8.53 12.54
C GLY A 114 11.72 -9.20 11.43
N VAL A 115 11.06 -9.86 10.49
CA VAL A 115 11.71 -10.54 9.37
C VAL A 115 11.52 -9.71 8.10
N ASN A 116 12.63 -9.37 7.44
CA ASN A 116 12.60 -8.66 6.17
C ASN A 116 12.51 -9.66 5.02
N GLU A 117 11.63 -9.36 4.06
CA GLU A 117 11.52 -10.15 2.85
C GLU A 117 11.21 -9.24 1.65
N PRO A 118 11.53 -9.65 0.42
CA PRO A 118 11.16 -8.87 -0.75
C PRO A 118 9.64 -8.73 -0.87
N LEU A 119 9.18 -7.60 -1.42
CA LEU A 119 7.77 -7.46 -1.77
C LEU A 119 7.41 -8.49 -2.83
N PRO A 120 6.27 -9.17 -2.71
CA PRO A 120 5.86 -10.11 -3.74
C PRO A 120 5.54 -9.39 -5.04
N VAL A 121 5.73 -10.09 -6.16
CA VAL A 121 5.39 -9.59 -7.49
C VAL A 121 4.22 -10.41 -8.01
N PHE A 122 3.17 -9.72 -8.43
CA PHE A 122 2.00 -10.35 -9.01
C PHE A 122 1.84 -9.83 -10.44
N GLU A 123 2.02 -10.69 -11.43
CA GLU A 123 1.85 -10.30 -12.83
C GLU A 123 0.40 -9.96 -13.13
N ARG A 124 -0.51 -10.52 -12.33
CA ARG A 124 -1.94 -10.22 -12.39
C ARG A 124 -2.54 -10.36 -11.01
N ASP A 125 -3.75 -9.87 -10.84
CA ASP A 125 -4.43 -9.91 -9.56
C ASP A 125 -4.52 -11.35 -9.01
N GLU A 126 -4.36 -11.50 -7.70
CA GLU A 126 -4.41 -12.81 -7.04
C GLU A 126 -5.73 -13.53 -7.25
N ILE A 127 -6.84 -12.80 -7.39
CA ILE A 127 -8.15 -13.42 -7.65
C ILE A 127 -8.12 -14.23 -8.94
N ALA A 128 -7.29 -13.86 -9.91
CA ALA A 128 -7.20 -14.58 -11.18
C ALA A 128 -6.70 -16.01 -11.02
N ARG A 129 -5.98 -16.29 -9.94
CA ARG A 129 -5.50 -17.65 -9.64
C ARG A 129 -6.66 -18.63 -9.43
N LEU A 130 -7.81 -18.14 -8.99
CA LEU A 130 -8.99 -18.99 -8.80
C LEU A 130 -9.56 -19.52 -10.10
N TYR A 131 -9.26 -18.85 -11.21
CA TYR A 131 -9.80 -19.17 -12.53
C TYR A 131 -8.75 -19.76 -13.47
N SER A 132 -7.50 -19.86 -13.03
CA SER A 132 -6.46 -20.50 -13.81
C SER A 132 -6.20 -21.89 -13.25
N SER A 133 -6.13 -22.83 -14.12
CA SER A 133 -5.94 -24.24 -13.76
C SER A 133 -4.51 -24.68 -14.04
#